data_8b6d02fc134ca5061f9af3c635e26e35
#
_entry.id   8b6d02fc134ca5061f9af3c635e26e35
#
_cell.length_a   1.000
_cell.length_b   1.000
_cell.length_c   1.000
_cell.angle_alpha   90.00
_cell.angle_beta   90.00
_cell.angle_gamma   90.00
#
_symmetry.space_group_name_H-M   'P 1'
#
loop_
_entity.id
_entity.type
_entity.pdbx_description
1 polymer ?
#
loop_
_entity_poly.entity_id
_entity_poly.type
_entity_poly.pdbx_seq_one_letter_code
_entity_poly.pdbx_strand_id
1 'polypeptide(L)'
;MLKIVGFGSGAKDNMTLEASAAIAGADLIVGYTTYVDILKQYFPDKEYYSTNMMQEKERCQYAIDTAKEGKEVVLVCSGDSGIYGMASLVYELAEDNLDIKVISGVTAASSGSACLGAPLSHDFAVISLSDCMTPWELIKKRIKAMADSDMVMCIYNPSSRRRSGYLKEACEYCIKGTVTGYSVRLCKKHRKRERNYRNSYIKGACGF
;
A
#
# COMPACT_ATOMS: atom_id res chain seq x y z
N MET A 1 4.33 -23.77 3.97
CA MET A 1 3.56 -22.62 4.55
C MET A 1 3.61 -21.41 3.62
N LEU A 2 2.53 -20.64 3.51
CA LEU A 2 2.52 -19.37 2.77
C LEU A 2 2.43 -18.18 3.75
N LYS A 3 3.42 -17.28 3.73
CA LYS A 3 3.40 -16.04 4.53
C LYS A 3 3.18 -14.84 3.61
N ILE A 4 2.19 -14.00 3.91
CA ILE A 4 1.90 -12.77 3.16
C ILE A 4 2.44 -11.61 4.00
N VAL A 5 3.54 -11.01 3.53
CA VAL A 5 4.36 -10.12 4.36
C VAL A 5 4.32 -8.69 3.85
N GLY A 6 3.88 -7.77 4.70
CA GLY A 6 4.07 -6.34 4.52
C GLY A 6 5.49 -5.93 4.91
N PHE A 7 6.32 -5.49 3.97
CA PHE A 7 7.70 -5.11 4.28
C PHE A 7 7.88 -3.59 4.50
N GLY A 8 6.81 -2.88 4.76
CA GLY A 8 6.85 -1.45 5.10
C GLY A 8 7.26 -0.56 3.93
N SER A 9 7.98 0.51 4.22
CA SER A 9 8.36 1.53 3.25
C SER A 9 9.51 1.11 2.31
N GLY A 10 10.09 -0.06 2.49
CA GLY A 10 11.16 -0.62 1.66
C GLY A 10 12.59 -0.38 2.18
N ALA A 11 12.77 0.38 3.26
CA ALA A 11 14.05 0.43 3.98
C ALA A 11 14.10 -0.72 5.00
N LYS A 12 15.25 -1.37 5.17
CA LYS A 12 15.40 -2.50 6.10
C LYS A 12 15.03 -2.11 7.55
N ASP A 13 15.45 -0.93 7.97
CA ASP A 13 15.21 -0.41 9.33
C ASP A 13 13.72 -0.09 9.60
N ASN A 14 12.89 -0.03 8.56
CA ASN A 14 11.45 0.22 8.65
C ASN A 14 10.62 -1.06 8.48
N MET A 15 11.25 -2.23 8.38
CA MET A 15 10.57 -3.51 8.43
C MET A 15 10.27 -3.86 9.89
N THR A 16 9.15 -4.51 10.14
CA THR A 16 8.95 -5.15 11.43
C THR A 16 9.96 -6.29 11.59
N LEU A 17 10.33 -6.61 12.84
CA LEU A 17 11.24 -7.74 13.11
C LEU A 17 10.67 -9.05 12.57
N GLU A 18 9.34 -9.24 12.69
CA GLU A 18 8.66 -10.42 12.20
C GLU A 18 8.72 -10.49 10.66
N ALA A 19 8.48 -9.37 9.95
CA ALA A 19 8.58 -9.32 8.49
C ALA A 19 10.01 -9.65 8.02
N SER A 20 11.03 -9.05 8.67
CA SER A 20 12.43 -9.32 8.34
C SER A 20 12.82 -10.77 8.58
N ALA A 21 12.38 -11.37 9.71
CA ALA A 21 12.64 -12.78 10.03
C ALA A 21 11.94 -13.72 9.04
N ALA A 22 10.68 -13.43 8.68
CA ALA A 22 9.94 -14.22 7.70
C ALA A 22 10.60 -14.22 6.32
N ILE A 23 11.03 -13.05 5.83
CA ILE A 23 11.75 -12.92 4.56
C ILE A 23 13.09 -13.68 4.62
N ALA A 24 13.84 -13.53 5.72
CA ALA A 24 15.10 -14.23 5.89
C ALA A 24 14.95 -15.76 5.96
N GLY A 25 13.85 -16.26 6.51
CA GLY A 25 13.56 -17.71 6.63
C GLY A 25 12.88 -18.33 5.40
N ALA A 26 12.56 -17.57 4.36
CA ALA A 26 11.86 -18.09 3.18
C ALA A 26 12.78 -18.93 2.28
N ASP A 27 12.22 -19.98 1.69
CA ASP A 27 12.84 -20.70 0.56
C ASP A 27 12.64 -19.90 -0.73
N LEU A 28 11.45 -19.32 -0.92
CA LEU A 28 11.09 -18.52 -2.09
C LEU A 28 10.41 -17.21 -1.69
N ILE A 29 10.85 -16.11 -2.28
CA ILE A 29 10.21 -14.80 -2.13
C ILE A 29 9.52 -14.43 -3.45
N VAL A 30 8.20 -14.23 -3.38
CA VAL A 30 7.34 -13.88 -4.51
C VAL A 30 6.91 -12.42 -4.39
N GLY A 31 6.98 -11.64 -5.48
CA GLY A 31 6.60 -10.23 -5.40
C GLY A 31 6.47 -9.51 -6.73
N TYR A 32 6.01 -8.25 -6.67
CA TYR A 32 6.12 -7.34 -7.80
C TYR A 32 7.60 -7.01 -8.06
N THR A 33 8.02 -6.96 -9.33
CA THR A 33 9.42 -6.79 -9.73
C THR A 33 10.14 -5.68 -8.96
N THR A 34 9.51 -4.51 -8.84
CA THR A 34 10.11 -3.40 -8.08
C THR A 34 10.34 -3.72 -6.59
N TYR A 35 9.47 -4.52 -5.97
CA TYR A 35 9.61 -4.91 -4.56
C TYR A 35 10.71 -5.93 -4.39
N VAL A 36 10.79 -6.88 -5.28
CA VAL A 36 11.86 -7.88 -5.36
C VAL A 36 13.22 -7.20 -5.52
N ASP A 37 13.34 -6.20 -6.41
CA ASP A 37 14.60 -5.45 -6.62
C ASP A 37 15.06 -4.71 -5.34
N ILE A 38 14.11 -4.25 -4.50
CA ILE A 38 14.44 -3.64 -3.21
C ILE A 38 14.95 -4.71 -2.24
N LEU A 39 14.27 -5.85 -2.15
CA LEU A 39 14.60 -6.90 -1.20
C LEU A 39 15.91 -7.62 -1.51
N LYS A 40 16.26 -7.79 -2.78
CA LYS A 40 17.55 -8.33 -3.22
C LYS A 40 18.76 -7.58 -2.64
N GLN A 41 18.60 -6.30 -2.34
CA GLN A 41 19.67 -5.50 -1.72
C GLN A 41 19.95 -5.91 -0.26
N TYR A 42 18.97 -6.49 0.42
CA TYR A 42 19.04 -6.86 1.83
C TYR A 42 19.11 -8.38 2.07
N PHE A 43 18.61 -9.16 1.11
CA PHE A 43 18.55 -10.61 1.17
C PHE A 43 19.02 -11.21 -0.17
N PRO A 44 20.31 -11.02 -0.55
CA PRO A 44 20.81 -11.38 -1.88
C PRO A 44 20.78 -12.88 -2.16
N ASP A 45 20.90 -13.73 -1.14
CA ASP A 45 21.05 -15.18 -1.24
C ASP A 45 19.71 -15.94 -1.32
N LYS A 46 18.57 -15.22 -1.49
CA LYS A 46 17.24 -15.83 -1.55
C LYS A 46 16.83 -16.13 -2.99
N GLU A 47 15.99 -17.16 -3.16
CA GLU A 47 15.30 -17.42 -4.41
C GLU A 47 14.16 -16.43 -4.60
N TYR A 48 13.97 -15.91 -5.81
CA TYR A 48 12.96 -14.89 -6.12
C TYR A 48 12.15 -15.25 -7.35
N TYR A 49 10.84 -15.07 -7.25
CA TYR A 49 9.94 -15.01 -8.38
C TYR A 49 9.26 -13.66 -8.44
N SER A 50 9.23 -13.02 -9.60
CA SER A 50 8.61 -11.71 -9.74
C SER A 50 7.77 -11.60 -10.99
N THR A 51 6.69 -10.85 -10.89
CA THR A 51 5.82 -10.52 -12.03
C THR A 51 5.64 -9.01 -12.14
N ASN A 52 5.17 -8.55 -13.30
CA ASN A 52 4.88 -7.14 -13.54
C ASN A 52 3.58 -6.68 -12.88
N MET A 53 3.31 -5.37 -12.97
CA MET A 53 2.04 -4.78 -12.59
C MET A 53 0.88 -5.42 -13.39
N MET A 54 -0.29 -5.55 -12.76
CA MET A 54 -1.48 -6.20 -13.31
C MET A 54 -1.40 -7.73 -13.47
N GLN A 55 -0.42 -8.36 -12.84
CA GLN A 55 -0.28 -9.82 -12.75
C GLN A 55 -0.43 -10.31 -11.30
N GLU A 56 -1.25 -9.63 -10.50
CA GLU A 56 -1.43 -9.93 -9.08
C GLU A 56 -1.99 -11.36 -8.88
N LYS A 57 -2.99 -11.74 -9.70
CA LYS A 57 -3.61 -13.07 -9.63
C LYS A 57 -2.61 -14.18 -9.95
N GLU A 58 -1.82 -14.02 -11.02
CA GLU A 58 -0.77 -14.97 -11.42
C GLU A 58 0.26 -15.13 -10.30
N ARG A 59 0.70 -14.02 -9.73
CA ARG A 59 1.67 -13.99 -8.63
C ARG A 59 1.16 -14.68 -7.37
N CYS A 60 -0.09 -14.44 -6.98
CA CYS A 60 -0.72 -15.09 -5.84
C CYS A 60 -0.88 -16.59 -6.08
N GLN A 61 -1.33 -16.99 -7.27
CA GLN A 61 -1.50 -18.40 -7.62
C GLN A 61 -0.17 -19.14 -7.58
N TYR A 62 0.90 -18.57 -8.18
CA TYR A 62 2.22 -19.17 -8.13
C TYR A 62 2.75 -19.37 -6.70
N ALA A 63 2.52 -18.38 -5.81
CA ALA A 63 2.91 -18.48 -4.41
C ALA A 63 2.12 -19.60 -3.68
N ILE A 64 0.83 -19.72 -3.96
CA ILE A 64 -0.06 -20.77 -3.40
C ILE A 64 0.41 -22.14 -3.85
N ASP A 65 0.61 -22.33 -5.15
CA ASP A 65 0.98 -23.64 -5.73
C ASP A 65 2.34 -24.09 -5.20
N THR A 66 3.32 -23.17 -5.13
CA THR A 66 4.65 -23.49 -4.58
C THR A 66 4.60 -23.82 -3.07
N ALA A 67 3.73 -23.14 -2.31
CA ALA A 67 3.56 -23.46 -0.89
C ALA A 67 2.88 -24.84 -0.67
N LYS A 68 1.99 -25.26 -1.58
CA LYS A 68 1.40 -26.61 -1.58
C LYS A 68 2.44 -27.72 -1.81
N GLU A 69 3.55 -27.40 -2.49
CA GLU A 69 4.69 -28.32 -2.66
C GLU A 69 5.54 -28.48 -1.39
N GLY A 70 5.19 -27.81 -0.29
CA GLY A 70 5.85 -27.91 1.00
C GLY A 70 6.96 -26.87 1.25
N LYS A 71 7.17 -25.91 0.33
CA LYS A 71 8.15 -24.83 0.52
C LYS A 71 7.63 -23.74 1.49
N GLU A 72 8.56 -23.08 2.18
CA GLU A 72 8.32 -21.84 2.93
C GLU A 72 8.30 -20.66 1.96
N VAL A 73 7.11 -20.24 1.55
CA VAL A 73 6.93 -19.16 0.56
C VAL A 73 6.55 -17.86 1.24
N VAL A 74 7.19 -16.76 0.84
CA VAL A 74 6.85 -15.40 1.28
C VAL A 74 6.37 -14.58 0.09
N LEU A 75 5.10 -14.17 0.12
CA LEU A 75 4.53 -13.21 -0.82
C LEU A 75 4.63 -11.80 -0.24
N VAL A 76 5.41 -10.92 -0.89
CA VAL A 76 5.73 -9.59 -0.35
C VAL A 76 4.85 -8.47 -0.90
N CYS A 77 4.42 -7.59 0.00
CA CYS A 77 3.68 -6.37 -0.28
C CYS A 77 4.40 -5.15 0.28
N SER A 78 4.44 -4.05 -0.45
CA SER A 78 4.89 -2.76 0.10
C SER A 78 3.87 -2.24 1.11
N GLY A 79 4.32 -1.61 2.18
CA GLY A 79 3.49 -1.18 3.28
C GLY A 79 3.00 -2.35 4.10
N ASP A 80 1.69 -2.46 4.25
CA ASP A 80 0.98 -3.55 4.93
C ASP A 80 0.27 -4.46 3.92
N SER A 81 0.29 -5.76 4.15
CA SER A 81 -0.31 -6.74 3.23
C SER A 81 -1.84 -6.80 3.29
N GLY A 82 -2.44 -6.32 4.38
CA GLY A 82 -3.89 -6.25 4.58
C GLY A 82 -4.51 -4.90 4.19
N ILE A 83 -3.69 -3.84 4.01
CA ILE A 83 -4.19 -2.51 3.64
C ILE A 83 -3.88 -2.24 2.16
N TYR A 84 -4.85 -2.52 1.28
CA TYR A 84 -4.71 -2.48 -0.18
C TYR A 84 -3.54 -3.33 -0.72
N GLY A 85 -3.18 -4.36 0.05
CA GLY A 85 -2.21 -5.38 -0.33
C GLY A 85 -2.87 -6.62 -0.93
N MET A 86 -2.13 -7.72 -0.99
CA MET A 86 -2.59 -8.94 -1.65
C MET A 86 -3.19 -9.99 -0.69
N ALA A 87 -3.30 -9.71 0.62
CA ALA A 87 -3.76 -10.70 1.58
C ALA A 87 -5.18 -11.22 1.25
N SER A 88 -6.13 -10.32 0.97
CA SER A 88 -7.50 -10.71 0.60
C SER A 88 -7.55 -11.55 -0.68
N LEU A 89 -6.76 -11.19 -1.69
CA LEU A 89 -6.71 -11.94 -2.95
C LEU A 89 -6.14 -13.35 -2.75
N VAL A 90 -5.15 -13.52 -1.87
CA VAL A 90 -4.64 -14.86 -1.54
C VAL A 90 -5.72 -15.70 -0.89
N TYR A 91 -6.46 -15.15 0.09
CA TYR A 91 -7.57 -15.88 0.74
C TYR A 91 -8.73 -16.19 -0.22
N GLU A 92 -8.97 -15.38 -1.25
CA GLU A 92 -9.96 -15.69 -2.29
C GLU A 92 -9.52 -16.85 -3.22
N LEU A 93 -8.21 -16.99 -3.43
CA LEU A 93 -7.65 -17.99 -4.35
C LEU A 93 -7.23 -19.28 -3.66
N ALA A 94 -6.91 -19.22 -2.38
CA ALA A 94 -6.44 -20.37 -1.62
C ALA A 94 -7.59 -21.29 -1.22
N GLU A 95 -7.31 -22.59 -1.18
CA GLU A 95 -8.20 -23.59 -0.58
C GLU A 95 -8.05 -23.60 0.94
N ASP A 96 -9.07 -24.05 1.66
CA ASP A 96 -9.16 -24.00 3.13
C ASP A 96 -8.05 -24.76 3.87
N ASN A 97 -7.33 -25.66 3.20
CA ASN A 97 -6.30 -26.51 3.79
C ASN A 97 -4.87 -25.95 3.69
N LEU A 98 -4.66 -24.79 3.10
CA LEU A 98 -3.34 -24.17 3.01
C LEU A 98 -3.03 -23.38 4.28
N ASP A 99 -1.89 -23.67 4.92
CA ASP A 99 -1.41 -22.91 6.06
C ASP A 99 -0.91 -21.52 5.60
N ILE A 100 -1.71 -20.49 5.91
CA ILE A 100 -1.48 -19.10 5.51
C ILE A 100 -1.30 -18.25 6.75
N LYS A 101 -0.21 -17.46 6.78
CA LYS A 101 0.03 -16.45 7.80
C LYS A 101 0.18 -15.07 7.18
N VAL A 102 -0.59 -14.09 7.70
CA VAL A 102 -0.42 -12.67 7.34
C VAL A 102 0.50 -12.00 8.36
N ILE A 103 1.54 -11.33 7.86
CA ILE A 103 2.49 -10.59 8.69
C ILE A 103 2.38 -9.10 8.34
N SER A 104 2.02 -8.31 9.32
CA SER A 104 1.83 -6.87 9.16
C SER A 104 3.12 -6.12 8.86
N GLY A 105 3.00 -5.09 8.04
CA GLY A 105 4.04 -4.11 7.80
C GLY A 105 3.60 -2.69 8.15
N VAL A 106 4.54 -1.77 8.24
CA VAL A 106 4.22 -0.36 8.46
C VAL A 106 3.58 0.22 7.20
N THR A 107 2.28 0.45 7.26
CA THR A 107 1.51 0.98 6.12
C THR A 107 1.95 2.38 5.73
N ALA A 108 1.70 2.77 4.47
CA ALA A 108 2.03 4.10 3.96
C ALA A 108 1.32 5.24 4.73
N ALA A 109 0.14 5.01 5.29
CA ALA A 109 -0.52 5.98 6.16
C ALA A 109 0.36 6.33 7.37
N SER A 110 0.84 5.34 8.14
CA SER A 110 1.70 5.57 9.30
C SER A 110 3.08 6.12 8.91
N SER A 111 3.75 5.49 7.93
CA SER A 111 5.10 5.92 7.53
C SER A 111 5.11 7.30 6.87
N GLY A 112 4.09 7.62 6.08
CA GLY A 112 3.90 8.94 5.47
C GLY A 112 3.55 10.00 6.48
N SER A 113 2.65 9.71 7.40
CA SER A 113 2.26 10.58 8.51
C SER A 113 3.46 10.98 9.37
N ALA A 114 4.28 10.02 9.78
CA ALA A 114 5.50 10.30 10.53
C ALA A 114 6.44 11.28 9.82
N CYS A 115 6.48 11.20 8.50
CA CYS A 115 7.27 12.12 7.68
C CYS A 115 6.66 13.52 7.55
N LEU A 116 5.35 13.65 7.74
CA LEU A 116 4.59 14.89 7.52
C LEU A 116 4.25 15.63 8.81
N GLY A 117 4.86 15.26 9.95
CA GLY A 117 4.61 15.89 11.25
C GLY A 117 3.40 15.32 11.97
N ALA A 118 3.16 14.01 11.81
CA ALA A 118 2.13 13.25 12.53
C ALA A 118 0.68 13.82 12.41
N PRO A 119 0.15 14.04 11.19
CA PRO A 119 -1.19 14.62 10.99
C PRO A 119 -2.34 13.69 11.34
N LEU A 120 -2.08 12.44 11.78
CA LEU A 120 -3.09 11.43 12.12
C LEU A 120 -3.33 11.33 13.63
N SER A 121 -3.27 12.44 14.35
CA SER A 121 -3.48 12.48 15.80
C SER A 121 -4.97 12.45 16.20
N HIS A 122 -5.88 12.63 15.25
CA HIS A 122 -7.33 12.52 15.42
C HIS A 122 -7.89 11.42 14.53
N ASP A 123 -9.22 11.35 14.43
CA ASP A 123 -9.92 10.39 13.60
C ASP A 123 -9.48 10.52 12.13
N PHE A 124 -9.13 9.40 11.53
CA PHE A 124 -8.71 9.37 10.15
C PHE A 124 -9.30 8.18 9.40
N ALA A 125 -9.43 8.35 8.11
CA ALA A 125 -9.89 7.31 7.21
C ALA A 125 -8.86 7.01 6.13
N VAL A 126 -8.86 5.76 5.68
CA VAL A 126 -8.02 5.28 4.58
C VAL A 126 -8.90 5.01 3.37
N ILE A 127 -8.57 5.60 2.22
CA ILE A 127 -9.34 5.44 1.00
C ILE A 127 -8.41 5.25 -0.21
N SER A 128 -8.78 4.33 -1.10
CA SER A 128 -8.10 4.14 -2.38
C SER A 128 -8.89 4.81 -3.51
N LEU A 129 -8.21 5.54 -4.38
CA LEU A 129 -8.80 6.07 -5.62
C LEU A 129 -8.75 5.05 -6.77
N SER A 130 -8.41 3.79 -6.51
CA SER A 130 -8.47 2.74 -7.52
C SER A 130 -9.91 2.31 -7.77
N ASP A 131 -10.34 2.46 -9.02
CA ASP A 131 -11.66 2.07 -9.52
C ASP A 131 -11.69 0.65 -10.12
N CYS A 132 -10.63 -0.13 -9.91
CA CYS A 132 -10.54 -1.50 -10.46
C CYS A 132 -11.57 -2.45 -9.84
N MET A 133 -11.87 -2.29 -8.54
CA MET A 133 -12.81 -3.14 -7.80
C MET A 133 -13.97 -2.35 -7.18
N THR A 134 -13.90 -1.04 -7.15
CA THR A 134 -14.91 -0.16 -6.54
C THR A 134 -15.30 0.92 -7.52
N PRO A 135 -16.58 1.05 -7.90
CA PRO A 135 -17.03 2.10 -8.83
C PRO A 135 -16.65 3.49 -8.34
N TRP A 136 -16.20 4.35 -9.26
CA TRP A 136 -15.78 5.72 -8.94
C TRP A 136 -16.84 6.53 -8.20
N GLU A 137 -18.12 6.37 -8.55
CA GLU A 137 -19.23 7.03 -7.86
C GLU A 137 -19.32 6.67 -6.38
N LEU A 138 -19.03 5.40 -6.02
CA LEU A 138 -18.99 4.98 -4.64
C LEU A 138 -17.77 5.54 -3.91
N ILE A 139 -16.63 5.64 -4.57
CA ILE A 139 -15.43 6.28 -4.02
C ILE A 139 -15.72 7.75 -3.71
N LYS A 140 -16.34 8.48 -4.63
CA LYS A 140 -16.75 9.89 -4.43
C LYS A 140 -17.69 10.05 -3.22
N LYS A 141 -18.70 9.17 -3.11
CA LYS A 141 -19.62 9.17 -1.97
C LYS A 141 -18.88 9.00 -0.64
N ARG A 142 -17.89 8.10 -0.60
CA ARG A 142 -17.07 7.88 0.60
C ARG A 142 -16.22 9.10 0.92
N ILE A 143 -15.55 9.70 -0.06
CA ILE A 143 -14.75 10.93 0.11
C ILE A 143 -15.63 12.05 0.68
N LYS A 144 -16.82 12.25 0.10
CA LYS A 144 -17.76 13.27 0.59
C LYS A 144 -18.15 13.02 2.05
N ALA A 145 -18.52 11.81 2.42
CA ALA A 145 -18.90 11.47 3.80
C ALA A 145 -17.75 11.71 4.79
N MET A 146 -16.52 11.39 4.43
CA MET A 146 -15.33 11.67 5.25
C MET A 146 -15.07 13.16 5.38
N ALA A 147 -15.25 13.93 4.29
CA ALA A 147 -15.11 15.38 4.31
C ALA A 147 -16.18 16.05 5.17
N ASP A 148 -17.44 15.62 5.05
CA ASP A 148 -18.57 16.12 5.84
C ASP A 148 -18.38 15.82 7.36
N SER A 149 -17.60 14.78 7.69
CA SER A 149 -17.27 14.37 9.07
C SER A 149 -15.96 14.97 9.60
N ASP A 150 -15.34 15.87 8.87
CA ASP A 150 -14.03 16.51 9.20
C ASP A 150 -12.89 15.53 9.52
N MET A 151 -12.92 14.33 8.92
CA MET A 151 -11.89 13.30 9.11
C MET A 151 -10.65 13.57 8.28
N VAL A 152 -9.48 13.27 8.84
CA VAL A 152 -8.23 13.23 8.07
C VAL A 152 -8.28 12.07 7.08
N MET A 153 -7.95 12.30 5.81
CA MET A 153 -7.97 11.27 4.78
C MET A 153 -6.58 10.85 4.32
N CYS A 154 -6.29 9.55 4.43
CA CYS A 154 -5.11 8.93 3.85
C CYS A 154 -5.46 8.35 2.48
N ILE A 155 -5.08 9.05 1.41
CA ILE A 155 -5.44 8.67 0.04
C ILE A 155 -4.36 7.76 -0.56
N TYR A 156 -4.78 6.54 -0.92
CA TYR A 156 -3.97 5.53 -1.61
C TYR A 156 -4.28 5.50 -3.10
N ASN A 157 -3.32 5.05 -3.91
CA ASN A 157 -3.46 4.94 -5.36
C ASN A 157 -3.94 6.24 -6.03
N PRO A 158 -3.38 7.41 -5.69
CA PRO A 158 -3.93 8.72 -6.04
C PRO A 158 -3.95 8.99 -7.55
N SER A 159 -3.11 8.30 -8.32
CA SER A 159 -3.06 8.48 -9.77
C SER A 159 -2.57 7.24 -10.50
N SER A 160 -3.01 7.09 -11.75
CA SER A 160 -2.45 6.19 -12.75
C SER A 160 -2.60 6.84 -14.13
N ARG A 161 -2.05 6.23 -15.19
CA ARG A 161 -2.22 6.75 -16.57
C ARG A 161 -3.69 6.94 -16.95
N ARG A 162 -4.60 6.06 -16.48
CA ARG A 162 -6.05 6.13 -16.76
C ARG A 162 -6.81 7.05 -15.80
N ARG A 163 -6.23 7.44 -14.66
CA ARG A 163 -6.87 8.15 -13.54
C ARG A 163 -6.13 9.42 -13.16
N SER A 164 -5.64 10.17 -14.15
CA SER A 164 -4.84 11.38 -13.90
C SER A 164 -5.63 12.50 -13.21
N GLY A 165 -6.96 12.54 -13.37
CA GLY A 165 -7.85 13.56 -12.79
C GLY A 165 -8.45 13.21 -11.41
N TYR A 166 -8.39 11.95 -10.98
CA TYR A 166 -9.12 11.50 -9.79
C TYR A 166 -8.68 12.18 -8.49
N LEU A 167 -7.39 12.42 -8.31
CA LEU A 167 -6.90 13.14 -7.12
C LEU A 167 -7.41 14.58 -7.09
N LYS A 168 -7.42 15.26 -8.22
CA LYS A 168 -7.96 16.62 -8.32
C LYS A 168 -9.44 16.66 -7.95
N GLU A 169 -10.24 15.78 -8.55
CA GLU A 169 -11.67 15.66 -8.25
C GLU A 169 -11.91 15.33 -6.77
N ALA A 170 -11.12 14.40 -6.18
CA ALA A 170 -11.20 14.10 -4.76
C ALA A 170 -10.93 15.33 -3.88
N CYS A 171 -9.91 16.13 -4.21
CA CYS A 171 -9.62 17.38 -3.48
C CYS A 171 -10.75 18.40 -3.60
N GLU A 172 -11.40 18.51 -4.76
CA GLU A 172 -12.56 19.41 -4.95
C GLU A 172 -13.75 19.05 -4.05
N TYR A 173 -13.99 17.75 -3.81
CA TYR A 173 -15.01 17.31 -2.84
C TYR A 173 -14.63 17.71 -1.41
N CYS A 174 -13.37 17.58 -1.03
CA CYS A 174 -12.91 17.99 0.30
C CYS A 174 -13.10 19.49 0.54
N ILE A 175 -12.84 20.33 -0.46
CA ILE A 175 -12.96 21.79 -0.33
C ILE A 175 -14.41 22.24 -0.24
N LYS A 176 -15.33 21.58 -0.94
CA LYS A 176 -16.75 21.96 -0.96
C LYS A 176 -17.51 21.57 0.32
N GLY A 177 -17.01 20.61 1.07
CA GLY A 177 -17.66 20.05 2.26
C GLY A 177 -17.35 20.74 3.58
N THR A 178 -16.43 21.73 3.63
CA THR A 178 -15.94 22.27 4.90
C THR A 178 -15.93 23.79 4.99
N VAL A 179 -16.17 24.26 6.22
CA VAL A 179 -16.08 25.68 6.63
C VAL A 179 -14.61 26.11 6.79
N THR A 180 -13.71 25.18 7.03
CA THR A 180 -12.25 25.42 7.22
C THR A 180 -11.43 24.76 6.11
N GLY A 181 -10.45 25.48 5.55
CA GLY A 181 -9.65 25.00 4.44
C GLY A 181 -8.82 23.76 4.80
N TYR A 182 -8.84 22.74 3.93
CA TYR A 182 -7.96 21.57 4.03
C TYR A 182 -6.54 21.88 3.60
N SER A 183 -5.55 21.30 4.27
CA SER A 183 -4.19 21.20 3.76
C SER A 183 -3.96 19.82 3.16
N VAL A 184 -3.48 19.75 1.92
CA VAL A 184 -3.06 18.50 1.29
C VAL A 184 -1.55 18.39 1.40
N ARG A 185 -1.07 17.27 1.94
CA ARG A 185 0.34 16.95 2.06
C ARG A 185 0.66 15.72 1.24
N LEU A 186 1.67 15.81 0.41
CA LEU A 186 2.12 14.71 -0.45
C LEU A 186 3.41 14.12 0.11
N CYS A 187 3.39 12.83 0.40
CA CYS A 187 4.59 12.05 0.68
C CYS A 187 4.96 11.26 -0.58
N LYS A 188 6.02 11.69 -1.28
CA LYS A 188 6.52 11.01 -2.46
C LYS A 188 7.74 10.17 -2.10
N LYS A 189 7.63 8.85 -2.24
CA LYS A 189 8.76 7.94 -2.05
C LYS A 189 9.69 8.04 -3.26
N HIS A 190 10.81 8.73 -3.13
CA HIS A 190 11.89 8.59 -4.09
C HIS A 190 12.77 7.39 -3.74
N ARG A 191 13.19 6.62 -4.75
CA ARG A 191 14.09 5.46 -4.65
C ARG A 191 15.50 5.80 -4.14
N LYS A 192 15.81 7.07 -3.90
CA LYS A 192 17.09 7.55 -3.35
C LYS A 192 16.88 8.12 -1.95
N ARG A 193 17.91 8.05 -1.11
CA ARG A 193 17.98 8.39 0.33
C ARG A 193 17.41 9.76 0.74
N GLU A 194 16.98 10.61 -0.17
CA GLU A 194 16.41 11.92 0.12
C GLU A 194 14.88 11.87 0.06
N ARG A 195 14.25 12.09 1.20
CA ARG A 195 12.80 12.25 1.34
C ARG A 195 12.46 13.70 0.98
N ASN A 196 12.00 13.95 -0.24
CA ASN A 196 11.49 15.25 -0.62
C ASN A 196 10.04 15.40 -0.16
N TYR A 197 9.82 16.29 0.80
CA TYR A 197 8.49 16.69 1.27
C TYR A 197 8.08 17.97 0.55
N ARG A 198 6.94 17.97 -0.11
CA ARG A 198 6.28 19.20 -0.54
C ARG A 198 5.07 19.44 0.35
N ASN A 199 5.13 20.47 1.17
CA ASN A 199 3.95 21.03 1.81
C ASN A 199 3.25 21.91 0.77
N SER A 200 2.12 21.42 0.22
CA SER A 200 1.27 22.23 -0.64
C SER A 200 0.03 22.59 0.17
N TYR A 201 -0.10 23.86 0.53
CA TYR A 201 -1.32 24.37 1.16
C TYR A 201 -2.31 24.71 0.05
N ILE A 202 -3.47 24.06 0.05
CA ILE A 202 -4.57 24.43 -0.84
C ILE A 202 -5.45 25.41 -0.07
N LYS A 203 -5.17 26.72 -0.20
CA LYS A 203 -6.16 27.75 0.09
C LYS A 203 -6.97 27.99 -1.18
N GLY A 204 -8.15 27.39 -1.27
CA GLY A 204 -9.20 27.83 -2.21
C GLY A 204 -8.99 27.57 -3.72
N ALA A 205 -7.89 26.92 -4.16
CA ALA A 205 -7.73 26.50 -5.55
C ALA A 205 -6.76 25.33 -5.65
N CYS A 206 -7.19 24.23 -6.31
CA CYS A 206 -6.30 23.14 -6.70
C CYS A 206 -5.33 23.62 -7.79
N GLY A 207 -4.17 24.12 -7.39
CA GLY A 207 -3.02 24.35 -8.26
C GLY A 207 -1.93 23.33 -7.90
N PHE A 208 -1.71 22.33 -8.76
CA PHE A 208 -0.55 21.43 -8.72
C PHE A 208 0.49 21.92 -9.71
#